data_331d1870031b9d5e82cc6910ce91e34e
#
_entry.id   331d1870031b9d5e82cc6910ce91e34e
#
_cell.length_a   1.000
_cell.length_b   1.000
_cell.length_c   1.000
_cell.angle_alpha   90.00
_cell.angle_beta   90.00
_cell.angle_gamma   90.00
#
_symmetry.space_group_name_H-M   'P 1'
#
loop_
_entity.id
_entity.type
_entity.pdbx_description
1 polymer ?
#
loop_
_entity_poly.entity_id
_entity_poly.type
_entity_poly.pdbx_seq_one_letter_code
_entity_poly.pdbx_strand_id
1 'polypeptide(L)'
;MELSRREVRLLLLHEFRLGGNATQAAANICRTMGENVVSERVAQIWFRRFGDGNFCLDDLPHTGRPTHVDTAALKTLVDNNPRLSLRDLGKKLTCSRTTVGTHLRKLGKTWRYGIQTPHVLSPCQLQNRVDVCTKLVRFRRTFKWLDNLITGDEKWVLYANPVRKRQWLGPGQPGVESPLPELHPRKSLLCVWWGIRGVVHWELLPYGHTITAAVYCQQLSRVAEKLAGKQGPVYFLHDNASSHSAKLTKKKLLELKWKVVPHPAYSPDIAPTDYHLFRSLAHHLGEKEFKSDEDIKSSLETFFDEKTVEFYERGIMLLPERWQQIIESGGAYVNDSLLTH
;
A
#
# COMPACT_ATOMS: atom_id res chain seq x y z
N MET A 1 -31.43 -35.26 -34.41
CA MET A 1 -30.12 -34.94 -33.75
C MET A 1 -29.67 -33.60 -34.32
N GLU A 2 -29.57 -32.57 -33.51
CA GLU A 2 -29.07 -31.27 -34.00
C GLU A 2 -27.53 -31.32 -34.11
N LEU A 3 -27.03 -31.15 -35.32
CA LEU A 3 -25.60 -31.10 -35.58
C LEU A 3 -25.03 -29.73 -35.21
N SER A 4 -23.89 -29.71 -34.53
CA SER A 4 -23.15 -28.50 -34.26
C SER A 4 -22.58 -27.88 -35.54
N ARG A 5 -22.31 -26.57 -35.55
CA ARG A 5 -21.69 -25.90 -36.72
C ARG A 5 -20.38 -26.55 -37.14
N ARG A 6 -19.61 -27.08 -36.21
CA ARG A 6 -18.33 -27.75 -36.45
C ARG A 6 -18.53 -29.11 -37.15
N GLU A 7 -19.55 -29.86 -36.73
CA GLU A 7 -19.89 -31.16 -37.36
C GLU A 7 -20.38 -30.97 -38.80
N VAL A 8 -21.22 -29.97 -39.06
CA VAL A 8 -21.64 -29.61 -40.41
C VAL A 8 -20.44 -29.27 -41.30
N ARG A 9 -19.48 -28.49 -40.77
CA ARG A 9 -18.25 -28.13 -41.50
C ARG A 9 -17.35 -29.34 -41.77
N LEU A 10 -17.31 -30.29 -40.84
CA LEU A 10 -16.58 -31.54 -41.01
C LEU A 10 -17.17 -32.39 -42.13
N LEU A 11 -18.50 -32.49 -42.21
CA LEU A 11 -19.19 -33.17 -43.29
C LEU A 11 -18.94 -32.50 -44.66
N LEU A 12 -18.94 -31.15 -44.70
CA LEU A 12 -18.58 -30.41 -45.91
C LEU A 12 -17.14 -30.66 -46.36
N LEU A 13 -16.20 -30.76 -45.39
CA LEU A 13 -14.80 -31.09 -45.69
C LEU A 13 -14.66 -32.53 -46.20
N HIS A 14 -15.44 -33.47 -45.68
CA HIS A 14 -15.49 -34.84 -46.16
C HIS A 14 -15.95 -34.90 -47.60
N GLU A 15 -17.08 -34.28 -47.95
CA GLU A 15 -17.61 -34.17 -49.30
C GLU A 15 -16.63 -33.46 -50.27
N PHE A 16 -15.95 -32.43 -49.82
CA PHE A 16 -14.90 -31.77 -50.60
C PHE A 16 -13.73 -32.70 -50.93
N ARG A 17 -13.29 -33.54 -50.00
CA ARG A 17 -12.22 -34.53 -50.21
C ARG A 17 -12.62 -35.68 -51.12
N LEU A 18 -13.93 -36.00 -51.22
CA LEU A 18 -14.46 -36.96 -52.18
C LEU A 18 -14.53 -36.40 -53.60
N GLY A 19 -14.18 -35.08 -53.78
CA GLY A 19 -14.20 -34.50 -55.15
C GLY A 19 -15.56 -34.01 -55.61
N GLY A 20 -16.56 -33.99 -54.73
CA GLY A 20 -17.91 -33.48 -55.05
C GLY A 20 -17.93 -31.98 -55.26
N ASN A 21 -18.99 -31.45 -55.86
CA ASN A 21 -19.22 -30.00 -55.88
C ASN A 21 -20.06 -29.52 -54.68
N ALA A 22 -20.02 -28.21 -54.36
CA ALA A 22 -20.67 -27.63 -53.18
C ALA A 22 -22.19 -27.85 -53.13
N THR A 23 -22.88 -27.75 -54.31
CA THR A 23 -24.33 -27.95 -54.39
C THR A 23 -24.68 -29.41 -54.09
N GLN A 24 -23.91 -30.37 -54.66
CA GLN A 24 -24.09 -31.75 -54.39
C GLN A 24 -23.80 -32.19 -52.97
N ALA A 25 -22.76 -31.63 -52.41
CA ALA A 25 -22.42 -31.81 -50.98
C ALA A 25 -23.55 -31.34 -50.03
N ALA A 26 -24.12 -30.15 -50.28
CA ALA A 26 -25.26 -29.67 -49.51
C ALA A 26 -26.48 -30.61 -49.64
N ALA A 27 -26.80 -31.07 -50.85
CA ALA A 27 -27.89 -32.00 -51.07
C ALA A 27 -27.67 -33.39 -50.40
N ASN A 28 -26.45 -33.93 -50.46
CA ASN A 28 -26.08 -35.17 -49.80
C ASN A 28 -26.20 -35.09 -48.28
N ILE A 29 -25.67 -34.01 -47.69
CA ILE A 29 -25.74 -33.79 -46.24
C ILE A 29 -27.19 -33.62 -45.78
N CYS A 30 -27.98 -32.82 -46.48
CA CYS A 30 -29.39 -32.63 -46.14
C CYS A 30 -30.20 -33.92 -46.29
N ARG A 31 -29.91 -34.77 -47.30
CA ARG A 31 -30.58 -36.05 -47.49
C ARG A 31 -30.26 -37.04 -46.35
N THR A 32 -29.04 -37.02 -45.80
CA THR A 32 -28.58 -38.00 -44.80
C THR A 32 -28.80 -37.54 -43.39
N MET A 33 -28.68 -36.24 -43.12
CA MET A 33 -28.69 -35.69 -41.76
C MET A 33 -29.96 -34.89 -41.42
N GLY A 34 -30.82 -34.64 -42.41
CA GLY A 34 -32.08 -33.93 -42.24
C GLY A 34 -32.19 -32.67 -43.12
N GLU A 35 -33.42 -32.27 -43.42
CA GLU A 35 -33.69 -31.10 -44.26
C GLU A 35 -33.14 -29.80 -43.60
N ASN A 36 -32.55 -28.93 -44.39
CA ASN A 36 -32.04 -27.61 -44.00
C ASN A 36 -30.82 -27.62 -43.02
N VAL A 37 -30.12 -28.75 -42.87
CA VAL A 37 -28.89 -28.81 -42.02
C VAL A 37 -27.81 -27.90 -42.56
N VAL A 38 -27.67 -27.73 -43.86
CA VAL A 38 -26.73 -26.84 -44.52
C VAL A 38 -27.35 -26.23 -45.79
N SER A 39 -27.21 -24.91 -45.94
CA SER A 39 -27.62 -24.25 -47.17
C SER A 39 -26.54 -24.37 -48.26
N GLU A 40 -26.93 -24.38 -49.50
CA GLU A 40 -26.03 -24.39 -50.66
C GLU A 40 -25.01 -23.23 -50.59
N ARG A 41 -25.45 -22.06 -50.17
CA ARG A 41 -24.59 -20.89 -50.02
C ARG A 41 -23.50 -21.11 -48.98
N VAL A 42 -23.81 -21.77 -47.86
CA VAL A 42 -22.83 -22.11 -46.82
C VAL A 42 -21.83 -23.15 -47.36
N ALA A 43 -22.30 -24.15 -48.08
CA ALA A 43 -21.43 -25.12 -48.71
C ALA A 43 -20.46 -24.47 -49.72
N GLN A 44 -20.94 -23.56 -50.60
CA GLN A 44 -20.10 -22.81 -51.52
C GLN A 44 -19.01 -21.98 -50.83
N ILE A 45 -19.34 -21.32 -49.70
CA ILE A 45 -18.36 -20.54 -48.91
C ILE A 45 -17.27 -21.47 -48.37
N TRP A 46 -17.64 -22.60 -47.81
CA TRP A 46 -16.67 -23.56 -47.24
C TRP A 46 -15.84 -24.24 -48.29
N PHE A 47 -16.43 -24.66 -49.42
CA PHE A 47 -15.71 -25.26 -50.56
C PHE A 47 -14.68 -24.29 -51.13
N ARG A 48 -14.97 -22.99 -51.21
CA ARG A 48 -14.01 -21.97 -51.64
C ARG A 48 -12.84 -21.90 -50.64
N ARG A 49 -13.13 -21.86 -49.30
CA ARG A 49 -12.08 -21.87 -48.26
C ARG A 49 -11.20 -23.13 -48.35
N PHE A 50 -11.79 -24.26 -48.58
CA PHE A 50 -11.03 -25.50 -48.72
C PHE A 50 -10.19 -25.51 -50.00
N GLY A 51 -10.70 -24.97 -51.11
CA GLY A 51 -9.95 -24.76 -52.34
C GLY A 51 -8.77 -23.84 -52.18
N ASP A 52 -8.90 -22.82 -51.34
CA ASP A 52 -7.80 -21.90 -50.95
C ASP A 52 -6.81 -22.53 -49.94
N GLY A 53 -6.96 -23.82 -49.60
CA GLY A 53 -6.08 -24.53 -48.66
C GLY A 53 -6.37 -24.31 -47.19
N ASN A 54 -7.46 -23.63 -46.83
CA ASN A 54 -7.81 -23.37 -45.44
C ASN A 54 -8.80 -24.40 -44.91
N PHE A 55 -8.31 -25.37 -44.15
CA PHE A 55 -9.08 -26.46 -43.55
C PHE A 55 -9.46 -26.24 -42.09
N CYS A 56 -9.27 -25.04 -41.55
CA CYS A 56 -9.67 -24.70 -40.17
C CYS A 56 -11.21 -24.63 -40.08
N LEU A 57 -11.81 -25.50 -39.26
CA LEU A 57 -13.27 -25.62 -39.10
C LEU A 57 -13.82 -24.70 -38.01
N ASP A 58 -12.94 -24.06 -37.24
CA ASP A 58 -13.32 -23.17 -36.12
C ASP A 58 -13.75 -21.78 -36.64
N ASP A 59 -14.62 -21.13 -35.89
CA ASP A 59 -14.99 -19.74 -36.16
C ASP A 59 -13.77 -18.82 -35.93
N LEU A 60 -13.54 -17.90 -36.86
CA LEU A 60 -12.55 -16.87 -36.66
C LEU A 60 -12.98 -16.01 -35.47
N PRO A 61 -12.02 -15.53 -34.62
CA PRO A 61 -12.35 -14.61 -33.55
C PRO A 61 -13.07 -13.39 -34.12
N HIS A 62 -14.24 -13.11 -33.56
CA HIS A 62 -15.01 -11.95 -33.98
C HIS A 62 -14.20 -10.69 -33.68
N THR A 63 -13.82 -9.95 -34.72
CA THR A 63 -13.34 -8.58 -34.57
C THR A 63 -14.52 -7.73 -34.12
N GLY A 64 -14.62 -7.48 -32.81
CA GLY A 64 -15.66 -6.65 -32.25
C GLY A 64 -15.72 -5.25 -32.94
N ARG A 65 -16.73 -4.46 -32.59
CA ARG A 65 -16.88 -3.09 -33.11
C ARG A 65 -15.57 -2.30 -32.93
N PRO A 66 -15.07 -1.62 -33.98
CA PRO A 66 -13.87 -0.77 -33.87
C PRO A 66 -13.98 0.22 -32.71
N THR A 67 -12.98 0.30 -31.87
CA THR A 67 -12.96 1.25 -30.77
C THR A 67 -12.41 2.59 -31.25
N HIS A 68 -13.18 3.66 -31.07
CA HIS A 68 -12.75 5.01 -31.44
C HIS A 68 -11.81 5.65 -30.39
N VAL A 69 -11.51 4.96 -29.29
CA VAL A 69 -10.65 5.49 -28.22
C VAL A 69 -9.21 5.03 -28.43
N ASP A 70 -8.32 5.99 -28.56
CA ASP A 70 -6.89 5.74 -28.57
C ASP A 70 -6.43 5.31 -27.16
N THR A 71 -6.19 4.02 -27.02
CA THR A 71 -5.75 3.40 -25.76
C THR A 71 -4.33 3.84 -25.38
N ALA A 72 -3.47 4.14 -26.36
CA ALA A 72 -2.12 4.63 -26.10
C ALA A 72 -2.14 6.05 -25.54
N ALA A 73 -2.94 6.93 -26.16
CA ALA A 73 -3.16 8.29 -25.64
C ALA A 73 -3.77 8.29 -24.23
N LEU A 74 -4.75 7.40 -23.97
CA LEU A 74 -5.33 7.24 -22.64
C LEU A 74 -4.27 6.80 -21.61
N LYS A 75 -3.42 5.84 -21.95
CA LYS A 75 -2.33 5.37 -21.07
C LYS A 75 -1.37 6.52 -20.75
N THR A 76 -0.90 7.25 -21.75
CA THR A 76 0.00 8.40 -21.58
C THR A 76 -0.61 9.49 -20.69
N LEU A 77 -1.89 9.82 -20.87
CA LEU A 77 -2.59 10.81 -20.04
C LEU A 77 -2.64 10.40 -18.57
N VAL A 78 -2.90 9.11 -18.29
CA VAL A 78 -2.98 8.59 -16.92
C VAL A 78 -1.60 8.42 -16.28
N ASP A 79 -0.60 8.01 -17.05
CA ASP A 79 0.77 7.87 -16.55
C ASP A 79 1.39 9.25 -16.22
N ASN A 80 1.07 10.29 -17.01
CA ASN A 80 1.51 11.67 -16.74
C ASN A 80 0.74 12.32 -15.58
N ASN A 81 -0.54 12.02 -15.41
CA ASN A 81 -1.34 12.53 -14.29
C ASN A 81 -2.38 11.50 -13.82
N PRO A 82 -2.01 10.65 -12.86
CA PRO A 82 -2.89 9.60 -12.34
C PRO A 82 -4.09 10.12 -11.53
N ARG A 83 -4.16 11.43 -11.25
CA ARG A 83 -5.26 12.06 -10.51
C ARG A 83 -6.41 12.55 -11.39
N LEU A 84 -6.28 12.46 -12.72
CA LEU A 84 -7.34 12.87 -13.63
C LEU A 84 -8.63 12.05 -13.41
N SER A 85 -9.76 12.74 -13.30
CA SER A 85 -11.06 12.07 -13.19
C SER A 85 -11.46 11.42 -14.52
N LEU A 86 -12.32 10.39 -14.45
CA LEU A 86 -12.88 9.76 -15.66
C LEU A 86 -13.60 10.77 -16.56
N ARG A 87 -14.15 11.85 -15.99
CA ARG A 87 -14.83 12.93 -16.73
C ARG A 87 -13.83 13.79 -17.49
N ASP A 88 -12.70 14.12 -16.87
CA ASP A 88 -11.65 14.93 -17.50
C ASP A 88 -10.93 14.14 -18.58
N LEU A 89 -10.67 12.86 -18.37
CA LEU A 89 -10.13 11.97 -19.39
C LEU A 89 -11.10 11.84 -20.56
N GLY A 90 -12.41 11.70 -20.29
CA GLY A 90 -13.43 11.67 -21.32
C GLY A 90 -13.48 12.95 -22.17
N LYS A 91 -13.37 14.13 -21.54
CA LYS A 91 -13.28 15.41 -22.25
C LYS A 91 -12.05 15.48 -23.15
N LYS A 92 -10.87 15.06 -22.64
CA LYS A 92 -9.61 15.09 -23.40
C LYS A 92 -9.60 14.12 -24.60
N LEU A 93 -10.29 12.98 -24.47
CA LEU A 93 -10.37 11.93 -25.49
C LEU A 93 -11.68 11.96 -26.29
N THR A 94 -12.52 12.99 -26.09
CA THR A 94 -13.82 13.15 -26.78
C THR A 94 -14.71 11.90 -26.71
N CYS A 95 -14.70 11.23 -25.56
CA CYS A 95 -15.48 10.00 -25.36
C CYS A 95 -16.20 9.98 -24.00
N SER A 96 -17.13 9.03 -23.82
CA SER A 96 -17.92 8.96 -22.60
C SER A 96 -17.09 8.51 -21.39
N ARG A 97 -17.46 8.96 -20.18
CA ARG A 97 -16.88 8.50 -18.90
C ARG A 97 -16.88 6.97 -18.79
N THR A 98 -17.96 6.35 -19.24
CA THR A 98 -18.14 4.90 -19.19
C THR A 98 -17.12 4.18 -20.08
N THR A 99 -16.92 4.72 -21.28
CA THR A 99 -15.93 4.21 -22.24
C THR A 99 -14.52 4.28 -21.67
N VAL A 100 -14.13 5.44 -21.11
CA VAL A 100 -12.83 5.59 -20.44
C VAL A 100 -12.65 4.56 -19.32
N GLY A 101 -13.65 4.38 -18.45
CA GLY A 101 -13.60 3.42 -17.36
C GLY A 101 -13.43 1.96 -17.84
N THR A 102 -14.06 1.61 -18.96
CA THR A 102 -13.91 0.28 -19.56
C THR A 102 -12.50 0.06 -20.13
N HIS A 103 -11.94 1.06 -20.81
CA HIS A 103 -10.57 1.00 -21.32
C HIS A 103 -9.52 0.96 -20.22
N LEU A 104 -9.69 1.75 -19.12
CA LEU A 104 -8.79 1.71 -17.98
C LEU A 104 -8.78 0.33 -17.30
N ARG A 105 -9.94 -0.32 -17.15
CA ARG A 105 -10.02 -1.69 -16.63
C ARG A 105 -9.29 -2.68 -17.53
N LYS A 106 -9.43 -2.58 -18.87
CA LYS A 106 -8.67 -3.40 -19.83
C LYS A 106 -7.15 -3.18 -19.70
N LEU A 107 -6.70 -1.96 -19.36
CA LEU A 107 -5.30 -1.62 -19.06
C LEU A 107 -4.85 -2.07 -17.67
N GLY A 108 -5.68 -2.77 -16.88
CA GLY A 108 -5.37 -3.16 -15.51
C GLY A 108 -5.32 -1.99 -14.51
N LYS A 109 -5.77 -0.79 -14.91
CA LYS A 109 -5.79 0.39 -14.03
C LYS A 109 -7.07 0.38 -13.19
N THR A 110 -6.93 0.48 -11.87
CA THR A 110 -8.04 0.58 -10.92
C THR A 110 -7.99 1.91 -10.19
N TRP A 111 -9.17 2.46 -9.87
CA TRP A 111 -9.26 3.69 -9.08
C TRP A 111 -8.99 3.35 -7.61
N ARG A 112 -7.86 3.85 -7.09
CA ARG A 112 -7.47 3.69 -5.70
C ARG A 112 -7.08 5.04 -5.12
N TYR A 113 -7.17 5.20 -3.81
CA TYR A 113 -6.61 6.37 -3.14
C TYR A 113 -5.09 6.38 -3.33
N GLY A 114 -4.54 7.56 -3.63
CA GLY A 114 -3.09 7.76 -3.64
C GLY A 114 -2.51 7.55 -2.24
N ILE A 115 -1.28 7.09 -2.20
CA ILE A 115 -0.54 6.96 -0.94
C ILE A 115 -0.19 8.37 -0.47
N GLN A 116 -0.58 8.71 0.78
CA GLN A 116 -0.12 9.94 1.42
C GLN A 116 1.31 9.71 1.92
N THR A 117 2.21 10.56 1.49
CA THR A 117 3.60 10.56 1.96
C THR A 117 3.80 11.65 3.01
N PRO A 118 4.64 11.43 4.03
CA PRO A 118 4.87 12.42 5.09
C PRO A 118 5.41 13.74 4.55
N HIS A 119 6.27 13.67 3.53
CA HIS A 119 6.92 14.83 2.91
C HIS A 119 7.31 14.53 1.46
N VAL A 120 7.36 15.55 0.60
CA VAL A 120 7.93 15.41 -0.75
C VAL A 120 9.44 15.48 -0.64
N LEU A 121 10.11 14.34 -0.82
CA LEU A 121 11.56 14.24 -0.67
C LEU A 121 12.29 14.88 -1.87
N SER A 122 13.29 15.72 -1.60
CA SER A 122 14.20 16.23 -2.62
C SER A 122 15.20 15.14 -3.08
N PRO A 123 15.84 15.27 -4.25
CA PRO A 123 16.85 14.31 -4.70
C PRO A 123 17.98 14.10 -3.68
N CYS A 124 18.42 15.15 -3.01
CA CYS A 124 19.42 15.07 -1.95
C CYS A 124 18.94 14.27 -0.74
N GLN A 125 17.68 14.43 -0.32
CA GLN A 125 17.09 13.67 0.77
C GLN A 125 16.92 12.18 0.40
N LEU A 126 16.51 11.88 -0.82
CA LEU A 126 16.44 10.50 -1.33
C LEU A 126 17.82 9.83 -1.28
N GLN A 127 18.86 10.51 -1.79
CA GLN A 127 20.22 9.98 -1.76
C GLN A 127 20.72 9.78 -0.33
N ASN A 128 20.50 10.75 0.57
CA ASN A 128 20.91 10.62 1.97
C ASN A 128 20.20 9.42 2.66
N ARG A 129 18.94 9.16 2.35
CA ARG A 129 18.22 7.97 2.85
C ARG A 129 18.89 6.68 2.40
N VAL A 130 19.25 6.57 1.11
CA VAL A 130 19.99 5.43 0.55
C VAL A 130 21.34 5.26 1.24
N ASP A 131 22.10 6.35 1.39
CA ASP A 131 23.44 6.31 1.99
C ASP A 131 23.41 5.87 3.44
N VAL A 132 22.47 6.41 4.24
CA VAL A 132 22.29 6.03 5.65
C VAL A 132 21.86 4.57 5.75
N CYS A 133 20.84 4.14 4.99
CA CYS A 133 20.38 2.76 5.03
C CYS A 133 21.47 1.78 4.58
N THR A 134 22.25 2.11 3.56
CA THR A 134 23.40 1.30 3.11
C THR A 134 24.44 1.14 4.22
N LYS A 135 24.76 2.21 4.96
CA LYS A 135 25.67 2.14 6.10
C LYS A 135 25.10 1.26 7.22
N LEU A 136 23.79 1.35 7.52
CA LEU A 136 23.15 0.55 8.56
C LEU A 136 23.09 -0.94 8.21
N VAL A 137 22.78 -1.30 6.97
CA VAL A 137 22.81 -2.69 6.49
C VAL A 137 24.23 -3.27 6.58
N ARG A 138 25.27 -2.46 6.29
CA ARG A 138 26.68 -2.88 6.34
C ARG A 138 27.33 -2.74 7.71
N PHE A 139 26.63 -2.14 8.69
CA PHE A 139 27.24 -1.75 9.98
C PHE A 139 27.83 -2.94 10.74
N ARG A 140 27.23 -4.13 10.68
CA ARG A 140 27.74 -5.35 11.26
C ARG A 140 27.35 -6.57 10.42
N ARG A 141 28.13 -7.65 10.58
CA ARG A 141 27.90 -8.93 9.91
C ARG A 141 26.55 -9.58 10.23
N THR A 142 26.00 -9.27 11.43
CA THR A 142 24.69 -9.74 11.90
C THR A 142 23.93 -8.59 12.55
N PHE A 143 22.60 -8.66 12.53
CA PHE A 143 21.73 -7.65 13.15
C PHE A 143 21.52 -7.84 14.65
N LYS A 144 22.28 -8.73 15.33
CA LYS A 144 22.21 -8.96 16.79
C LYS A 144 22.38 -7.70 17.65
N TRP A 145 22.97 -6.63 17.12
CA TRP A 145 23.06 -5.36 17.81
C TRP A 145 21.70 -4.68 18.04
N LEU A 146 20.68 -5.06 17.22
CA LEU A 146 19.30 -4.60 17.40
C LEU A 146 18.69 -5.09 18.73
N ASP A 147 19.18 -6.17 19.31
CA ASP A 147 18.77 -6.65 20.64
C ASP A 147 19.03 -5.59 21.72
N ASN A 148 19.98 -4.70 21.47
CA ASN A 148 20.36 -3.60 22.36
C ASN A 148 19.90 -2.24 21.83
N LEU A 149 19.05 -2.20 20.81
CA LEU A 149 18.45 -0.98 20.31
C LEU A 149 17.40 -0.49 21.29
N ILE A 150 17.47 0.79 21.62
CA ILE A 150 16.41 1.56 22.25
C ILE A 150 15.99 2.64 21.28
N THR A 151 14.72 2.71 21.00
CA THR A 151 14.14 3.74 20.14
C THR A 151 13.14 4.57 20.95
N GLY A 152 13.07 5.87 20.67
CA GLY A 152 12.15 6.75 21.35
C GLY A 152 11.60 7.81 20.41
N ASP A 153 10.40 8.27 20.70
CA ASP A 153 9.72 9.33 19.95
C ASP A 153 8.54 9.91 20.74
N GLU A 154 7.96 11.00 20.25
CA GLU A 154 6.86 11.71 20.86
C GLU A 154 5.62 11.72 19.98
N LYS A 155 4.45 11.56 20.63
CA LYS A 155 3.16 11.59 19.95
C LYS A 155 2.13 12.40 20.74
N TRP A 156 1.41 13.27 20.04
CA TRP A 156 0.21 13.89 20.60
C TRP A 156 -0.90 12.86 20.77
N VAL A 157 -1.40 12.77 22.00
CA VAL A 157 -2.61 12.02 22.36
C VAL A 157 -3.74 13.02 22.54
N LEU A 158 -4.80 12.87 21.72
CA LEU A 158 -5.97 13.72 21.80
C LEU A 158 -6.90 13.27 22.94
N TYR A 159 -7.59 14.21 23.57
CA TYR A 159 -8.64 13.88 24.52
C TYR A 159 -9.89 13.33 23.84
N ALA A 160 -10.18 13.74 22.61
CA ALA A 160 -11.24 13.15 21.78
C ALA A 160 -10.64 12.62 20.49
N ASN A 161 -10.86 11.35 20.18
CA ASN A 161 -10.32 10.65 19.04
C ASN A 161 -11.43 10.15 18.10
N PRO A 162 -12.22 11.05 17.48
CA PRO A 162 -13.33 10.64 16.62
C PRO A 162 -12.83 9.95 15.36
N VAL A 163 -13.42 8.81 15.03
CA VAL A 163 -13.15 8.08 13.78
C VAL A 163 -14.34 8.19 12.87
N ARG A 164 -14.13 8.63 11.62
CA ARG A 164 -15.19 8.66 10.62
C ARG A 164 -15.56 7.23 10.19
N LYS A 165 -16.78 6.81 10.50
CA LYS A 165 -17.33 5.52 10.06
C LYS A 165 -18.18 5.68 8.80
N ARG A 166 -18.15 4.66 7.95
CA ARG A 166 -19.14 4.53 6.86
C ARG A 166 -20.47 4.09 7.49
N GLN A 167 -21.56 4.58 6.93
CA GLN A 167 -22.91 4.26 7.40
C GLN A 167 -23.66 3.50 6.30
N TRP A 168 -24.48 2.53 6.70
CA TRP A 168 -25.40 1.86 5.79
C TRP A 168 -26.67 2.69 5.73
N LEU A 169 -26.93 3.31 4.57
CA LEU A 169 -28.06 4.20 4.37
C LEU A 169 -28.87 3.76 3.17
N GLY A 170 -30.19 3.85 3.26
CA GLY A 170 -31.08 3.67 2.12
C GLY A 170 -30.94 4.81 1.09
N PRO A 171 -31.41 4.60 -0.15
CA PRO A 171 -31.44 5.68 -1.16
C PRO A 171 -32.21 6.92 -0.65
N GLY A 172 -31.55 8.07 -0.63
CA GLY A 172 -32.14 9.33 -0.15
C GLY A 172 -32.21 9.51 1.37
N GLN A 173 -31.75 8.55 2.15
CA GLN A 173 -31.69 8.66 3.61
C GLN A 173 -30.51 9.55 4.03
N PRO A 174 -30.72 10.61 4.86
CA PRO A 174 -29.63 11.44 5.37
C PRO A 174 -28.73 10.63 6.31
N GLY A 175 -27.45 10.90 6.27
CA GLY A 175 -26.48 10.30 7.21
C GLY A 175 -26.67 10.82 8.63
N VAL A 176 -26.29 10.01 9.61
CA VAL A 176 -26.18 10.48 11.00
C VAL A 176 -25.07 11.51 11.08
N GLU A 177 -25.38 12.67 11.60
CA GLU A 177 -24.43 13.76 11.76
C GLU A 177 -23.29 13.35 12.72
N SER A 178 -22.06 13.71 12.35
CA SER A 178 -20.90 13.57 13.19
C SER A 178 -20.25 14.94 13.33
N PRO A 179 -20.03 15.43 14.55
CA PRO A 179 -19.44 16.74 14.77
C PRO A 179 -18.03 16.81 14.14
N LEU A 180 -17.72 17.95 13.57
CA LEU A 180 -16.34 18.20 13.13
C LEU A 180 -15.43 18.26 14.34
N PRO A 181 -14.20 17.71 14.23
CA PRO A 181 -13.20 17.90 15.29
C PRO A 181 -12.97 19.39 15.57
N GLU A 182 -12.73 19.74 16.82
CA GLU A 182 -12.34 21.10 17.21
C GLU A 182 -11.10 21.55 16.43
N LEU A 183 -11.03 22.84 16.09
CA LEU A 183 -9.86 23.44 15.40
C LEU A 183 -8.57 23.29 16.23
N HIS A 184 -8.68 23.36 17.57
CA HIS A 184 -7.57 23.25 18.51
C HIS A 184 -7.90 22.20 19.59
N PRO A 185 -7.90 20.90 19.23
CA PRO A 185 -8.28 19.86 20.16
C PRO A 185 -7.31 19.82 21.36
N ARG A 186 -7.88 19.64 22.55
CA ARG A 186 -7.09 19.39 23.75
C ARG A 186 -6.26 18.12 23.56
N LYS A 187 -4.96 18.21 23.90
CA LYS A 187 -4.00 17.13 23.67
C LYS A 187 -2.88 17.18 24.70
N SER A 188 -2.33 16.02 25.06
CA SER A 188 -1.14 15.86 25.88
C SER A 188 -0.06 15.12 25.10
N LEU A 189 1.21 15.41 25.37
CA LEU A 189 2.33 14.84 24.63
C LEU A 189 2.85 13.59 25.32
N LEU A 190 2.72 12.44 24.68
CA LEU A 190 3.31 11.18 25.11
C LEU A 190 4.75 11.10 24.59
N CYS A 191 5.67 10.76 25.47
CA CYS A 191 7.05 10.42 25.15
C CYS A 191 7.27 8.96 25.53
N VAL A 192 7.87 8.15 24.66
CA VAL A 192 8.08 6.72 24.91
C VAL A 192 9.44 6.25 24.44
N TRP A 193 10.10 5.42 25.25
CA TRP A 193 11.35 4.73 24.92
C TRP A 193 11.16 3.23 25.11
N TRP A 194 11.51 2.46 24.12
CA TRP A 194 11.29 1.03 24.10
C TRP A 194 12.35 0.27 23.31
N GLY A 195 12.43 -1.03 23.53
CA GLY A 195 13.33 -1.94 22.83
C GLY A 195 12.65 -3.26 22.59
N ILE A 196 13.38 -4.28 22.14
CA ILE A 196 12.83 -5.61 21.84
C ILE A 196 12.13 -6.29 23.04
N ARG A 197 12.45 -5.91 24.26
CA ARG A 197 11.88 -6.48 25.49
C ARG A 197 10.65 -5.74 25.99
N GLY A 198 10.23 -4.67 25.33
CA GLY A 198 9.11 -3.84 25.75
C GLY A 198 9.48 -2.39 26.02
N VAL A 199 8.55 -1.69 26.66
CA VAL A 199 8.72 -0.28 27.04
C VAL A 199 9.71 -0.19 28.18
N VAL A 200 10.73 0.67 28.02
CA VAL A 200 11.72 0.99 29.05
C VAL A 200 11.20 2.10 29.95
N HIS A 201 10.67 3.16 29.33
CA HIS A 201 10.12 4.31 30.01
C HIS A 201 9.13 5.03 29.13
N TRP A 202 8.10 5.56 29.70
CA TRP A 202 7.19 6.50 29.05
C TRP A 202 6.72 7.55 30.06
N GLU A 203 6.34 8.71 29.54
CA GLU A 203 5.74 9.77 30.33
C GLU A 203 4.81 10.61 29.48
N LEU A 204 3.74 11.10 30.11
CA LEU A 204 2.81 12.04 29.52
C LEU A 204 3.15 13.42 30.06
N LEU A 205 3.52 14.36 29.17
CA LEU A 205 3.77 15.74 29.57
C LEU A 205 2.45 16.43 29.93
N PRO A 206 2.47 17.29 30.92
CA PRO A 206 1.30 18.10 31.29
C PRO A 206 0.78 18.92 30.11
N TYR A 207 -0.52 19.18 30.08
CA TYR A 207 -1.14 20.01 29.06
C TYR A 207 -0.40 21.34 28.84
N GLY A 208 -0.20 21.71 27.59
CA GLY A 208 0.48 22.95 27.20
C GLY A 208 2.01 22.92 27.27
N HIS A 209 2.60 21.80 27.72
CA HIS A 209 4.06 21.64 27.72
C HIS A 209 4.55 21.02 26.41
N THR A 210 5.74 21.47 26.00
CA THR A 210 6.45 20.97 24.82
C THR A 210 7.85 20.49 25.21
N ILE A 211 8.49 19.69 24.37
CA ILE A 211 9.83 19.19 24.63
C ILE A 211 10.87 20.22 24.25
N THR A 212 11.62 20.66 25.27
CA THR A 212 12.86 21.39 25.10
C THR A 212 14.05 20.45 25.24
N ALA A 213 15.25 20.89 24.79
CA ALA A 213 16.46 20.10 24.98
C ALA A 213 16.76 19.77 26.46
N ALA A 214 16.42 20.65 27.37
CA ALA A 214 16.61 20.44 28.80
C ALA A 214 15.66 19.34 29.33
N VAL A 215 14.38 19.41 28.97
CA VAL A 215 13.37 18.38 29.32
C VAL A 215 13.80 17.02 28.74
N TYR A 216 14.18 16.98 27.46
CA TYR A 216 14.64 15.77 26.81
C TYR A 216 15.86 15.14 27.48
N CYS A 217 16.85 15.97 27.92
CA CYS A 217 18.00 15.46 28.67
C CYS A 217 17.61 14.85 30.02
N GLN A 218 16.60 15.42 30.71
CA GLN A 218 16.08 14.86 31.97
C GLN A 218 15.39 13.51 31.71
N GLN A 219 14.60 13.42 30.61
CA GLN A 219 13.97 12.19 30.18
C GLN A 219 15.01 11.11 29.88
N LEU A 220 16.06 11.44 29.12
CA LEU A 220 17.16 10.49 28.83
C LEU A 220 17.87 10.02 30.12
N SER A 221 17.96 10.85 31.18
CA SER A 221 18.49 10.41 32.45
C SER A 221 17.61 9.35 33.10
N ARG A 222 16.29 9.56 33.14
CA ARG A 222 15.33 8.56 33.65
C ARG A 222 15.37 7.25 32.86
N VAL A 223 15.48 7.34 31.52
CA VAL A 223 15.65 6.15 30.66
C VAL A 223 16.95 5.41 31.02
N ALA A 224 18.05 6.15 31.25
CA ALA A 224 19.34 5.58 31.63
C ALA A 224 19.28 4.86 32.99
N GLU A 225 18.56 5.45 33.97
CA GLU A 225 18.31 4.82 35.27
C GLU A 225 17.55 3.49 35.12
N LYS A 226 16.53 3.44 34.24
CA LYS A 226 15.78 2.22 33.95
C LYS A 226 16.61 1.16 33.21
N LEU A 227 17.63 1.59 32.48
CA LEU A 227 18.56 0.70 31.77
C LEU A 227 19.76 0.33 32.65
N ALA A 228 19.87 0.84 33.88
CA ALA A 228 20.93 0.50 34.80
C ALA A 228 20.96 -1.03 35.05
N GLY A 229 22.12 -1.65 34.88
CA GLY A 229 22.28 -3.12 34.97
C GLY A 229 22.10 -3.87 33.63
N LYS A 230 21.68 -3.21 32.55
CA LYS A 230 21.66 -3.83 31.21
C LYS A 230 23.10 -4.06 30.74
N GLN A 231 23.40 -5.32 30.40
CA GLN A 231 24.72 -5.66 29.86
C GLN A 231 24.82 -5.27 28.37
N GLY A 232 25.97 -4.69 28.01
CA GLY A 232 26.32 -4.36 26.64
C GLY A 232 26.04 -2.89 26.25
N PRO A 233 26.44 -2.48 25.04
CA PRO A 233 26.28 -1.12 24.57
C PRO A 233 24.82 -0.84 24.21
N VAL A 234 24.33 0.35 24.59
CA VAL A 234 23.02 0.86 24.14
C VAL A 234 23.18 1.51 22.78
N TYR A 235 22.43 1.04 21.78
CA TYR A 235 22.22 1.72 20.51
C TYR A 235 20.95 2.53 20.62
N PHE A 236 21.01 3.81 20.27
CA PHE A 236 19.89 4.71 20.48
C PHE A 236 19.40 5.32 19.16
N LEU A 237 18.14 5.09 18.83
CA LEU A 237 17.49 5.59 17.63
C LEU A 237 16.42 6.62 18.00
N HIS A 238 16.59 7.85 17.54
CA HIS A 238 15.62 8.92 17.61
C HIS A 238 15.66 9.75 16.31
N ASP A 239 14.66 10.59 16.08
CA ASP A 239 14.58 11.47 14.93
C ASP A 239 15.52 12.69 15.06
N ASN A 240 15.46 13.59 14.06
CA ASN A 240 16.29 14.80 14.01
C ASN A 240 15.55 16.04 14.54
N ALA A 241 14.56 15.91 15.43
CA ALA A 241 13.89 17.06 16.02
C ALA A 241 14.89 18.02 16.66
N SER A 242 14.54 19.29 16.74
CA SER A 242 15.43 20.34 17.25
C SER A 242 15.92 20.10 18.69
N SER A 243 15.05 19.55 19.55
CA SER A 243 15.38 19.10 20.90
C SER A 243 16.37 17.95 20.93
N HIS A 244 16.31 17.03 19.95
CA HIS A 244 17.17 15.84 19.84
C HIS A 244 18.54 16.19 19.27
N SER A 245 18.61 17.12 18.34
CA SER A 245 19.86 17.54 17.67
C SER A 245 20.61 18.68 18.41
N ALA A 246 20.04 19.22 19.49
CA ALA A 246 20.64 20.29 20.28
C ALA A 246 22.00 19.91 20.87
N LYS A 247 22.90 20.91 21.03
CA LYS A 247 24.22 20.69 21.61
C LYS A 247 24.15 20.06 23.02
N LEU A 248 23.16 20.45 23.81
CA LEU A 248 22.94 19.91 25.18
C LEU A 248 22.61 18.42 25.11
N THR A 249 21.72 18.04 24.22
CA THR A 249 21.32 16.63 24.03
C THR A 249 22.47 15.76 23.54
N LYS A 250 23.25 16.25 22.57
CA LYS A 250 24.46 15.56 22.08
C LYS A 250 25.48 15.34 23.19
N LYS A 251 25.70 16.37 24.05
CA LYS A 251 26.57 16.23 25.21
C LYS A 251 26.07 15.17 26.18
N LYS A 252 24.75 15.18 26.47
CA LYS A 252 24.11 14.19 27.34
C LYS A 252 24.26 12.77 26.82
N LEU A 253 24.05 12.53 25.53
CA LEU A 253 24.21 11.21 24.90
C LEU A 253 25.66 10.71 24.96
N LEU A 254 26.65 11.61 24.82
CA LEU A 254 28.07 11.30 25.01
C LEU A 254 28.37 10.91 26.47
N GLU A 255 27.83 11.62 27.46
CA GLU A 255 27.96 11.31 28.90
C GLU A 255 27.38 9.93 29.21
N LEU A 256 26.24 9.57 28.60
CA LEU A 256 25.59 8.26 28.75
C LEU A 256 26.33 7.15 27.98
N LYS A 257 27.31 7.49 27.15
CA LYS A 257 28.06 6.57 26.27
C LYS A 257 27.15 5.75 25.33
N TRP A 258 25.97 6.31 24.96
CA TRP A 258 25.07 5.67 24.03
C TRP A 258 25.54 5.86 22.59
N LYS A 259 25.37 4.84 21.78
CA LYS A 259 25.71 4.86 20.35
C LYS A 259 24.49 5.29 19.55
N VAL A 260 24.46 6.55 19.14
CA VAL A 260 23.36 7.09 18.35
C VAL A 260 23.38 6.45 16.96
N VAL A 261 22.25 5.86 16.57
CA VAL A 261 22.05 5.27 15.25
C VAL A 261 21.70 6.40 14.27
N PRO A 262 22.40 6.51 13.13
CA PRO A 262 22.08 7.52 12.12
C PRO A 262 20.63 7.38 11.65
N HIS A 263 19.90 8.50 11.59
CA HIS A 263 18.54 8.56 11.09
C HIS A 263 18.39 9.70 10.09
N PRO A 264 17.94 9.44 8.84
CA PRO A 264 17.76 10.50 7.86
C PRO A 264 16.53 11.35 8.18
N ALA A 265 16.55 12.61 7.78
CA ALA A 265 15.42 13.50 7.97
C ALA A 265 14.17 13.00 7.20
N TYR A 266 12.98 13.35 7.70
CA TYR A 266 11.67 13.01 7.11
C TYR A 266 11.47 11.50 6.85
N SER A 267 11.91 10.65 7.79
CA SER A 267 11.93 9.20 7.61
C SER A 267 11.18 8.44 8.71
N PRO A 268 9.88 8.72 8.96
CA PRO A 268 9.09 7.99 9.94
C PRO A 268 8.89 6.52 9.55
N ASP A 269 9.03 6.19 8.27
CA ASP A 269 8.92 4.85 7.73
C ASP A 269 10.07 3.89 8.15
N ILE A 270 11.14 4.42 8.73
CA ILE A 270 12.23 3.67 9.37
C ILE A 270 12.46 4.04 10.84
N ALA A 271 11.47 4.66 11.47
CA ALA A 271 11.40 4.87 12.90
C ALA A 271 10.43 3.83 13.51
N PRO A 272 10.90 2.81 14.26
CA PRO A 272 10.02 1.76 14.79
C PRO A 272 8.88 2.29 15.66
N THR A 273 9.09 3.40 16.33
CA THR A 273 8.07 4.05 17.12
C THR A 273 6.91 4.54 16.24
N ASP A 274 7.20 5.14 15.07
CA ASP A 274 6.17 5.63 14.14
C ASP A 274 5.44 4.49 13.42
N TYR A 275 6.18 3.65 12.68
CA TYR A 275 5.54 2.69 11.79
C TYR A 275 4.92 1.49 12.52
N HIS A 276 5.32 1.23 13.77
CA HIS A 276 4.85 0.08 14.53
C HIS A 276 4.09 0.47 15.80
N LEU A 277 4.76 1.08 16.79
CA LEU A 277 4.17 1.35 18.10
C LEU A 277 3.03 2.39 18.02
N PHE A 278 3.30 3.55 17.44
CA PHE A 278 2.32 4.65 17.35
C PHE A 278 1.19 4.34 16.38
N ARG A 279 1.43 3.51 15.36
CA ARG A 279 0.37 3.00 14.50
C ARG A 279 -0.61 2.12 15.28
N SER A 280 -0.10 1.19 16.08
CA SER A 280 -0.92 0.35 16.97
C SER A 280 -1.63 1.17 18.03
N LEU A 281 -0.93 2.14 18.64
CA LEU A 281 -1.50 3.04 19.64
C LEU A 281 -2.63 3.91 19.05
N ALA A 282 -2.47 4.42 17.84
CA ALA A 282 -3.51 5.20 17.18
C ALA A 282 -4.79 4.39 16.97
N HIS A 283 -4.66 3.10 16.67
CA HIS A 283 -5.81 2.20 16.58
C HIS A 283 -6.46 1.97 17.95
N HIS A 284 -5.67 1.78 19.02
CA HIS A 284 -6.16 1.61 20.38
C HIS A 284 -6.90 2.85 20.92
N LEU A 285 -6.41 4.04 20.57
CA LEU A 285 -7.01 5.31 21.00
C LEU A 285 -8.26 5.69 20.19
N GLY A 286 -8.43 5.10 19.00
CA GLY A 286 -9.58 5.40 18.12
C GLY A 286 -10.91 5.27 18.85
N GLU A 287 -11.78 6.27 18.69
CA GLU A 287 -13.12 6.39 19.30
C GLU A 287 -13.13 6.58 20.82
N LYS A 288 -11.97 6.67 21.46
CA LYS A 288 -11.91 6.95 22.89
C LYS A 288 -12.00 8.45 23.17
N GLU A 289 -12.70 8.78 24.24
CA GLU A 289 -12.79 10.12 24.81
C GLU A 289 -12.26 10.08 26.25
N PHE A 290 -11.41 11.05 26.58
CA PHE A 290 -10.76 11.18 27.88
C PHE A 290 -11.17 12.50 28.54
N LYS A 291 -11.42 12.47 29.83
CA LYS A 291 -11.78 13.67 30.62
C LYS A 291 -10.58 14.28 31.31
N SER A 292 -9.60 13.45 31.66
CA SER A 292 -8.41 13.84 32.42
C SER A 292 -7.13 13.22 31.85
N ASP A 293 -5.95 13.71 32.29
CA ASP A 293 -4.66 13.10 32.00
C ASP A 293 -4.53 11.70 32.63
N GLU A 294 -5.21 11.48 33.75
CA GLU A 294 -5.26 10.19 34.45
C GLU A 294 -6.00 9.13 33.61
N ASP A 295 -7.07 9.51 32.94
CA ASP A 295 -7.78 8.60 32.02
C ASP A 295 -6.86 8.19 30.85
N ILE A 296 -6.11 9.17 30.31
CA ILE A 296 -5.14 8.90 29.23
C ILE A 296 -4.04 7.96 29.75
N LYS A 297 -3.48 8.22 30.95
CA LYS A 297 -2.43 7.36 31.53
C LYS A 297 -2.92 5.94 31.73
N SER A 298 -4.10 5.76 32.33
CA SER A 298 -4.68 4.42 32.52
C SER A 298 -4.91 3.68 31.21
N SER A 299 -5.37 4.38 30.16
CA SER A 299 -5.52 3.80 28.84
C SER A 299 -4.18 3.41 28.18
N LEU A 300 -3.14 4.22 28.41
CA LEU A 300 -1.77 3.94 27.92
C LEU A 300 -1.14 2.76 28.67
N GLU A 301 -1.29 2.68 29.99
CA GLU A 301 -0.86 1.55 30.81
C GLU A 301 -1.47 0.26 30.28
N THR A 302 -2.79 0.23 30.15
CA THR A 302 -3.51 -0.93 29.57
C THR A 302 -2.95 -1.30 28.19
N PHE A 303 -2.71 -0.30 27.33
CA PHE A 303 -2.16 -0.57 25.98
C PHE A 303 -0.77 -1.19 26.05
N PHE A 304 0.12 -0.70 26.91
CA PHE A 304 1.48 -1.23 26.99
C PHE A 304 1.52 -2.62 27.65
N ASP A 305 0.69 -2.86 28.65
CA ASP A 305 0.60 -4.13 29.36
C ASP A 305 0.00 -5.25 28.50
N GLU A 306 -0.89 -4.92 27.57
CA GLU A 306 -1.46 -5.87 26.61
C GLU A 306 -0.47 -6.33 25.53
N LYS A 307 0.66 -5.63 25.34
CA LYS A 307 1.62 -5.97 24.28
C LYS A 307 2.63 -7.01 24.74
N THR A 308 2.75 -8.08 23.96
CA THR A 308 3.72 -9.14 24.23
C THR A 308 5.13 -8.73 23.77
N VAL A 309 6.13 -9.46 24.23
CA VAL A 309 7.53 -9.25 23.82
C VAL A 309 7.68 -9.40 22.30
N GLU A 310 6.99 -10.35 21.69
CA GLU A 310 7.02 -10.58 20.24
C GLU A 310 6.51 -9.39 19.44
N PHE A 311 5.57 -8.63 19.99
CA PHE A 311 5.12 -7.37 19.36
C PHE A 311 6.27 -6.39 19.25
N TYR A 312 7.01 -6.16 20.32
CA TYR A 312 8.14 -5.23 20.35
C TYR A 312 9.32 -5.74 19.50
N GLU A 313 9.66 -7.01 19.62
CA GLU A 313 10.72 -7.63 18.83
C GLU A 313 10.43 -7.50 17.33
N ARG A 314 9.22 -7.85 16.88
CA ARG A 314 8.80 -7.70 15.49
C ARG A 314 8.96 -6.26 15.00
N GLY A 315 8.58 -5.27 15.83
CA GLY A 315 8.70 -3.86 15.47
C GLY A 315 10.13 -3.47 15.12
N ILE A 316 11.10 -3.91 15.92
CA ILE A 316 12.53 -3.58 15.73
C ILE A 316 13.16 -4.42 14.62
N MET A 317 12.84 -5.71 14.55
CA MET A 317 13.43 -6.64 13.58
C MET A 317 12.96 -6.42 12.14
N LEU A 318 11.94 -5.60 11.90
CA LEU A 318 11.57 -5.12 10.57
C LEU A 318 12.55 -4.08 9.98
N LEU A 319 13.43 -3.47 10.78
CA LEU A 319 14.35 -2.42 10.32
C LEU A 319 15.25 -2.84 9.17
N PRO A 320 15.94 -4.01 9.20
CA PRO A 320 16.80 -4.44 8.10
C PRO A 320 16.06 -4.55 6.76
N GLU A 321 14.85 -5.10 6.77
CA GLU A 321 14.04 -5.22 5.57
C GLU A 321 13.62 -3.84 5.04
N ARG A 322 13.20 -2.93 5.92
CA ARG A 322 12.85 -1.55 5.55
C ARG A 322 14.04 -0.78 4.99
N TRP A 323 15.23 -0.92 5.57
CA TRP A 323 16.45 -0.32 5.02
C TRP A 323 16.77 -0.85 3.63
N GLN A 324 16.61 -2.16 3.42
CA GLN A 324 16.84 -2.78 2.12
C GLN A 324 15.85 -2.26 1.07
N GLN A 325 14.57 -2.13 1.40
CA GLN A 325 13.55 -1.58 0.51
C GLN A 325 13.85 -0.12 0.12
N ILE A 326 14.35 0.70 1.05
CA ILE A 326 14.76 2.08 0.74
C ILE A 326 15.93 2.09 -0.25
N ILE A 327 16.91 1.21 -0.09
CA ILE A 327 18.04 1.10 -1.01
C ILE A 327 17.53 0.71 -2.41
N GLU A 328 16.70 -0.32 -2.51
CA GLU A 328 16.14 -0.83 -3.77
C GLU A 328 15.22 0.17 -4.47
N SER A 329 14.46 0.95 -3.70
CA SER A 329 13.54 1.98 -4.24
C SER A 329 14.24 3.33 -4.56
N GLY A 330 15.56 3.44 -4.39
CA GLY A 330 16.28 4.70 -4.62
C GLY A 330 15.92 5.79 -3.63
N GLY A 331 15.59 5.43 -2.38
CA GLY A 331 15.29 6.36 -1.29
C GLY A 331 13.80 6.68 -1.09
N ALA A 332 12.90 6.12 -1.89
CA ALA A 332 11.47 6.33 -1.73
C ALA A 332 10.95 5.78 -0.38
N TYR A 333 9.76 6.25 0.04
CA TYR A 333 9.13 5.75 1.25
C TYR A 333 8.76 4.27 1.14
N VAL A 334 8.96 3.55 2.24
CA VAL A 334 8.56 2.14 2.37
C VAL A 334 7.05 2.00 2.23
N ASN A 335 6.61 1.09 1.36
CA ASN A 335 5.20 0.81 1.15
C ASN A 335 4.77 -0.40 1.99
N ASP A 336 4.06 -0.15 3.10
CA ASP A 336 3.59 -1.20 4.01
C ASP A 336 2.67 -2.24 3.35
N SER A 337 2.06 -1.93 2.21
CA SER A 337 1.24 -2.91 1.48
C SER A 337 2.06 -4.06 0.85
N LEU A 338 3.39 -3.92 0.80
CA LEU A 338 4.31 -4.95 0.32
C LEU A 338 4.90 -5.80 1.46
N LEU A 339 4.68 -5.41 2.72
CA LEU A 339 5.21 -6.08 3.91
C LEU A 339 4.26 -7.12 4.53
N THR A 340 3.08 -7.35 3.92
CA THR A 340 2.14 -8.38 4.38
C THR A 340 2.47 -9.73 3.73
N HIS A 341 3.39 -10.42 4.36
CA HIS A 341 3.54 -11.88 4.22
C HIS A 341 3.79 -12.51 5.58
#